data_b372dcaff5905aa679f0954f5071eb6d
#
_entry.id   b372dcaff5905aa679f0954f5071eb6d
#
_cell.length_a   1.000
_cell.length_b   1.000
_cell.length_c   1.000
_cell.angle_alpha   90.00
_cell.angle_beta   90.00
_cell.angle_gamma   90.00
#
_symmetry.space_group_name_H-M   'P 1'
#
loop_
_entity.id
_entity.type
_entity.pdbx_description
1 polymer ?
#
loop_
_entity_poly.entity_id
_entity_poly.type
_entity_poly.pdbx_seq_one_letter_code
_entity_poly.pdbx_strand_id
1 'polypeptide(L)'
;YQLLNGDWAFQYADKPADRNTEFFKEDYDVSGWDTIQVPGNWQTQGYDKPIYSNSTYPWTMNGGGSADTTNATAPTTYNPVGSYRRSFTVKPEMLQGGRQIFISFQGVESAFYLWINGQQVGYSEDSYTPADFNITPYLHEGENSVSVQVYRWSDGSYMEDQDFIRLSGIFRDVYLYSKDEVEIFDYEVVTDLDDAYENAQFELSIKARQLTQDAPEGYTVHARLLDDQQNAIVEQEFPVTFGSDVDEKGHAVCTMDYEQTILSPKLWSAEKPNLYTLVLELCDETGASVEFASSRIGFREVELRDNTGLFVNGKNVIMKGFNRHETSPDTGRTVSRELMEQDIILMKQAN
;
A
#
# COMPACT_ATOMS: atom_id res chain seq x y z
N TYR A 1 0.73 -1.20 -15.41
CA TYR A 1 -0.10 -2.00 -14.50
C TYR A 1 -1.46 -2.34 -15.10
N GLN A 2 -2.16 -3.31 -14.51
CA GLN A 2 -3.43 -3.82 -15.00
C GLN A 2 -4.40 -4.01 -13.82
N LEU A 3 -5.53 -3.28 -13.84
CA LEU A 3 -6.57 -3.42 -12.80
C LEU A 3 -7.28 -4.78 -12.90
N LEU A 4 -7.54 -5.36 -11.74
CA LEU A 4 -8.39 -6.54 -11.55
C LEU A 4 -9.70 -6.20 -10.82
N ASN A 5 -10.09 -4.93 -10.79
CA ASN A 5 -11.35 -4.46 -10.23
C ASN A 5 -12.55 -4.94 -11.07
N GLY A 6 -13.73 -4.90 -10.47
CA GLY A 6 -15.00 -5.27 -11.10
C GLY A 6 -15.60 -6.54 -10.50
N ASP A 7 -16.28 -7.33 -11.33
CA ASP A 7 -17.00 -8.53 -10.90
C ASP A 7 -16.05 -9.67 -10.54
N TRP A 8 -16.25 -10.24 -9.34
CA TRP A 8 -15.59 -11.46 -8.89
C TRP A 8 -16.66 -12.49 -8.50
N ALA A 9 -16.44 -13.78 -8.81
CA ALA A 9 -17.25 -14.86 -8.25
C ALA A 9 -17.03 -14.90 -6.73
N PHE A 10 -18.12 -15.06 -5.95
CA PHE A 10 -18.09 -14.93 -4.51
C PHE A 10 -18.93 -15.98 -3.80
N GLN A 11 -18.39 -16.52 -2.72
CA GLN A 11 -19.11 -17.42 -1.83
C GLN A 11 -18.87 -17.00 -0.38
N TYR A 12 -19.97 -16.77 0.36
CA TYR A 12 -19.98 -16.40 1.75
C TYR A 12 -20.18 -17.59 2.67
N ALA A 13 -19.49 -17.59 3.82
CA ALA A 13 -19.71 -18.54 4.91
C ALA A 13 -19.75 -17.79 6.25
N ASP A 14 -20.66 -18.17 7.15
CA ASP A 14 -20.87 -17.50 8.44
C ASP A 14 -19.70 -17.67 9.42
N LYS A 15 -18.93 -18.73 9.25
CA LYS A 15 -17.78 -19.06 10.12
C LYS A 15 -16.73 -19.88 9.39
N PRO A 16 -15.49 -19.92 9.91
CA PRO A 16 -14.39 -20.64 9.27
C PRO A 16 -14.64 -22.14 9.06
N ALA A 17 -15.44 -22.79 9.93
CA ALA A 17 -15.75 -24.22 9.79
C ALA A 17 -16.61 -24.54 8.57
N ASP A 18 -17.39 -23.58 8.11
CA ASP A 18 -18.33 -23.76 6.99
C ASP A 18 -17.76 -23.27 5.64
N ARG A 19 -16.52 -22.74 5.66
CA ARG A 19 -15.88 -22.23 4.45
C ARG A 19 -15.58 -23.34 3.45
N ASN A 20 -15.56 -22.98 2.19
CA ASN A 20 -15.08 -23.87 1.13
C ASN A 20 -13.56 -24.02 1.21
N THR A 21 -13.06 -25.25 1.29
CA THR A 21 -11.63 -25.56 1.42
C THR A 21 -10.99 -26.02 0.11
N GLU A 22 -11.76 -26.11 -0.98
CA GLU A 22 -11.33 -26.64 -2.27
C GLU A 22 -11.45 -25.60 -3.40
N PHE A 23 -12.03 -24.45 -3.12
CA PHE A 23 -12.44 -23.44 -4.10
C PHE A 23 -11.29 -22.88 -4.95
N PHE A 24 -10.06 -22.97 -4.46
CA PHE A 24 -8.86 -22.46 -5.13
C PHE A 24 -8.34 -23.40 -6.24
N LYS A 25 -8.81 -24.64 -6.30
CA LYS A 25 -8.40 -25.60 -7.33
C LYS A 25 -8.80 -25.10 -8.72
N GLU A 26 -7.94 -25.30 -9.71
CA GLU A 26 -8.15 -24.77 -11.06
C GLU A 26 -9.44 -25.28 -11.69
N ASP A 27 -9.74 -26.56 -11.51
CA ASP A 27 -10.92 -27.25 -12.04
C ASP A 27 -12.19 -27.03 -11.21
N TYR A 28 -12.13 -26.25 -10.13
CA TYR A 28 -13.29 -25.99 -9.28
C TYR A 28 -14.30 -25.10 -10.00
N ASP A 29 -15.55 -25.59 -10.13
CA ASP A 29 -16.64 -24.87 -10.79
C ASP A 29 -17.25 -23.80 -9.86
N VAL A 30 -17.14 -22.55 -10.24
CA VAL A 30 -17.73 -21.38 -9.56
C VAL A 30 -18.97 -20.83 -10.27
N SER A 31 -19.48 -21.49 -11.30
CA SER A 31 -20.62 -21.01 -12.10
C SER A 31 -21.91 -20.82 -11.29
N GLY A 32 -22.04 -21.50 -10.16
CA GLY A 32 -23.15 -21.38 -9.22
C GLY A 32 -22.92 -20.34 -8.09
N TRP A 33 -21.83 -19.61 -8.11
CA TRP A 33 -21.52 -18.61 -7.09
C TRP A 33 -22.20 -17.26 -7.38
N ASP A 34 -22.37 -16.48 -6.32
CA ASP A 34 -22.79 -15.10 -6.47
C ASP A 34 -21.67 -14.25 -7.11
N THR A 35 -22.01 -13.02 -7.44
CA THR A 35 -21.06 -12.02 -7.93
C THR A 35 -20.95 -10.88 -6.93
N ILE A 36 -19.74 -10.45 -6.64
CA ILE A 36 -19.43 -9.30 -5.77
C ILE A 36 -18.54 -8.29 -6.49
N GLN A 37 -18.77 -7.00 -6.25
CA GLN A 37 -17.91 -5.94 -6.77
C GLN A 37 -16.63 -5.81 -5.93
N VAL A 38 -15.49 -5.71 -6.60
CA VAL A 38 -14.18 -5.36 -6.04
C VAL A 38 -13.70 -4.08 -6.74
N PRO A 39 -13.31 -3.03 -5.99
CA PRO A 39 -13.39 -2.93 -4.53
C PRO A 39 -14.82 -2.83 -4.00
N GLY A 40 -15.01 -3.33 -2.78
CA GLY A 40 -16.31 -3.25 -2.10
C GLY A 40 -16.34 -3.96 -0.77
N ASN A 41 -17.22 -3.49 0.12
CA ASN A 41 -17.47 -4.15 1.39
C ASN A 41 -18.63 -5.15 1.27
N TRP A 42 -18.56 -6.27 1.98
CA TRP A 42 -19.61 -7.29 2.01
C TRP A 42 -20.95 -6.72 2.44
N GLN A 43 -20.92 -5.89 3.49
CA GLN A 43 -22.09 -5.38 4.17
C GLN A 43 -22.90 -4.38 3.31
N THR A 44 -22.27 -3.76 2.34
CA THR A 44 -22.96 -2.89 1.36
C THR A 44 -23.48 -3.65 0.14
N GLN A 45 -23.15 -4.95 0.04
CA GLN A 45 -23.51 -5.81 -1.07
C GLN A 45 -24.44 -6.99 -0.66
N GLY A 46 -25.02 -6.90 0.55
CA GLY A 46 -26.03 -7.85 1.01
C GLY A 46 -25.53 -9.02 1.83
N TYR A 47 -24.24 -9.04 2.19
CA TYR A 47 -23.65 -10.10 3.03
C TYR A 47 -23.28 -9.54 4.40
N ASP A 48 -23.65 -10.27 5.47
CA ASP A 48 -23.37 -9.89 6.84
C ASP A 48 -23.96 -8.52 7.21
N LYS A 49 -23.49 -7.90 8.28
CA LYS A 49 -23.98 -6.60 8.78
C LYS A 49 -22.83 -5.71 9.25
N PRO A 50 -22.97 -4.38 9.12
CA PRO A 50 -22.07 -3.44 9.77
C PRO A 50 -22.16 -3.57 11.29
N ILE A 51 -21.04 -3.44 11.99
CA ILE A 51 -20.99 -3.40 13.45
C ILE A 51 -20.25 -2.14 13.85
N TYR A 52 -20.81 -1.41 14.82
CA TYR A 52 -20.13 -0.31 15.47
C TYR A 52 -19.94 -0.63 16.96
N SER A 53 -18.72 -0.48 17.43
CA SER A 53 -18.38 -0.55 18.85
C SER A 53 -17.13 0.27 19.10
N ASN A 54 -17.16 1.06 20.17
CA ASN A 54 -16.02 1.87 20.62
C ASN A 54 -15.60 1.56 22.07
N SER A 55 -16.23 0.59 22.72
CA SER A 55 -15.98 0.25 24.12
C SER A 55 -15.65 -1.23 24.35
N THR A 56 -15.96 -2.08 23.39
CA THR A 56 -15.70 -3.52 23.44
C THR A 56 -15.34 -4.02 22.05
N TYR A 57 -14.63 -5.14 21.96
CA TYR A 57 -14.37 -5.77 20.67
C TYR A 57 -15.68 -6.21 19.98
N PRO A 58 -15.81 -5.95 18.66
CA PRO A 58 -17.10 -6.11 17.96
C PRO A 58 -17.67 -7.53 18.00
N TRP A 59 -16.86 -8.56 18.04
CA TRP A 59 -17.32 -9.95 18.06
C TRP A 59 -18.01 -10.32 19.37
N THR A 60 -17.74 -9.64 20.48
CA THR A 60 -18.43 -9.88 21.74
C THR A 60 -19.91 -9.53 21.68
N MET A 61 -20.28 -8.55 20.87
CA MET A 61 -21.67 -8.09 20.67
C MET A 61 -22.54 -9.12 19.93
N ASN A 62 -21.94 -10.06 19.21
CA ASN A 62 -22.62 -11.08 18.41
C ASN A 62 -22.50 -12.49 19.01
N GLY A 63 -22.13 -12.60 20.28
CA GLY A 63 -21.94 -13.89 20.92
C GLY A 63 -20.69 -14.64 20.45
N GLY A 64 -19.79 -13.96 19.78
CA GLY A 64 -18.54 -14.52 19.24
C GLY A 64 -17.48 -14.88 20.27
N GLY A 65 -17.81 -14.80 21.57
CA GLY A 65 -16.90 -15.12 22.66
C GLY A 65 -16.41 -13.91 23.42
N SER A 66 -15.71 -14.14 24.52
CA SER A 66 -15.06 -13.09 25.31
C SER A 66 -13.84 -12.56 24.57
N ALA A 67 -13.65 -11.25 24.59
CA ALA A 67 -12.37 -10.67 24.22
C ALA A 67 -11.33 -11.07 25.26
N ASP A 68 -10.61 -12.14 25.02
CA ASP A 68 -9.44 -12.48 25.82
C ASP A 68 -8.26 -11.65 25.33
N THR A 69 -8.05 -10.51 25.95
CA THR A 69 -6.93 -9.61 25.64
C THR A 69 -5.56 -10.17 26.05
N THR A 70 -5.54 -11.28 26.77
CA THR A 70 -4.28 -11.94 27.16
C THR A 70 -3.82 -12.95 26.13
N ASN A 71 -4.73 -13.38 25.23
CA ASN A 71 -4.46 -14.31 24.14
C ASN A 71 -5.26 -13.87 22.92
N ALA A 72 -4.65 -13.04 22.07
CA ALA A 72 -5.29 -12.51 20.88
C ALA A 72 -5.67 -13.63 19.90
N THR A 73 -6.86 -14.19 20.09
CA THR A 73 -7.38 -15.31 19.30
C THR A 73 -8.63 -14.87 18.54
N ALA A 74 -8.61 -14.98 17.23
CA ALA A 74 -9.75 -14.69 16.41
C ALA A 74 -10.96 -15.57 16.78
N PRO A 75 -12.19 -15.03 16.81
CA PRO A 75 -13.39 -15.80 17.12
C PRO A 75 -13.64 -16.88 16.06
N THR A 76 -14.17 -18.03 16.49
CA THR A 76 -14.47 -19.16 15.59
C THR A 76 -15.96 -19.38 15.35
N THR A 77 -16.80 -18.81 16.21
CA THR A 77 -18.28 -18.97 16.15
C THR A 77 -18.93 -17.89 15.28
N TYR A 78 -18.41 -16.68 15.30
CA TYR A 78 -18.80 -15.58 14.42
C TYR A 78 -17.54 -14.94 13.83
N ASN A 79 -17.10 -15.49 12.74
CA ASN A 79 -16.00 -15.01 11.94
C ASN A 79 -16.28 -15.32 10.46
N PRO A 80 -17.14 -14.54 9.81
CA PRO A 80 -17.47 -14.75 8.41
C PRO A 80 -16.25 -14.84 7.51
N VAL A 81 -16.39 -15.65 6.46
CA VAL A 81 -15.35 -15.89 5.46
C VAL A 81 -15.93 -15.66 4.07
N GLY A 82 -15.25 -14.81 3.28
CA GLY A 82 -15.57 -14.60 1.88
C GLY A 82 -14.53 -15.27 0.99
N SER A 83 -14.97 -16.19 0.14
CA SER A 83 -14.12 -16.80 -0.89
C SER A 83 -14.40 -16.11 -2.22
N TYR A 84 -13.33 -15.58 -2.84
CA TYR A 84 -13.37 -14.84 -4.10
C TYR A 84 -12.62 -15.60 -5.17
N ARG A 85 -13.10 -15.52 -6.41
CA ARG A 85 -12.37 -16.06 -7.55
C ARG A 85 -12.58 -15.24 -8.80
N ARG A 86 -11.50 -15.08 -9.59
CA ARG A 86 -11.51 -14.40 -10.88
C ARG A 86 -10.47 -14.98 -11.82
N SER A 87 -10.79 -15.01 -13.12
CA SER A 87 -9.81 -15.25 -14.19
C SER A 87 -9.18 -13.95 -14.66
N PHE A 88 -7.93 -14.02 -15.09
CA PHE A 88 -7.21 -12.92 -15.70
C PHE A 88 -6.15 -13.41 -16.70
N THR A 89 -5.79 -12.53 -17.64
CA THR A 89 -4.66 -12.76 -18.55
C THR A 89 -3.69 -11.59 -18.35
N VAL A 90 -2.41 -11.88 -18.13
CA VAL A 90 -1.38 -10.85 -18.00
C VAL A 90 -1.16 -10.20 -19.37
N LYS A 91 -1.14 -8.87 -19.42
CA LYS A 91 -0.88 -8.13 -20.66
C LYS A 91 0.52 -8.44 -21.19
N PRO A 92 0.66 -8.71 -22.50
CA PRO A 92 1.96 -9.12 -23.08
C PRO A 92 3.11 -8.13 -22.82
N GLU A 93 2.80 -6.83 -22.80
CA GLU A 93 3.80 -5.80 -22.49
C GLU A 93 4.39 -5.87 -21.09
N MET A 94 3.67 -6.47 -20.15
CA MET A 94 4.13 -6.66 -18.76
C MET A 94 5.10 -7.83 -18.60
N LEU A 95 5.13 -8.76 -19.58
CA LEU A 95 5.97 -9.96 -19.57
C LEU A 95 7.29 -9.78 -20.35
N GLN A 96 7.47 -8.63 -21.00
CA GLN A 96 8.66 -8.38 -21.83
C GLN A 96 9.90 -8.19 -20.94
N GLY A 97 11.06 -8.66 -21.42
CA GLY A 97 12.36 -8.41 -20.79
C GLY A 97 12.60 -9.18 -19.46
N GLY A 98 11.91 -10.31 -19.22
CA GLY A 98 12.12 -11.08 -17.98
C GLY A 98 11.48 -10.47 -16.72
N ARG A 99 10.59 -9.47 -16.90
CA ARG A 99 10.00 -8.73 -15.79
C ARG A 99 9.24 -9.64 -14.82
N GLN A 100 9.33 -9.28 -13.56
CA GLN A 100 8.61 -9.91 -12.47
C GLN A 100 7.20 -9.33 -12.36
N ILE A 101 6.19 -10.19 -12.22
CA ILE A 101 4.78 -9.79 -12.10
C ILE A 101 4.34 -9.88 -10.65
N PHE A 102 3.81 -8.79 -10.15
CA PHE A 102 3.25 -8.69 -8.81
C PHE A 102 1.74 -8.49 -8.87
N ILE A 103 1.03 -9.08 -7.90
CA ILE A 103 -0.35 -8.71 -7.58
C ILE A 103 -0.35 -7.89 -6.30
N SER A 104 -1.06 -6.76 -6.34
CA SER A 104 -1.20 -5.84 -5.21
C SER A 104 -2.65 -5.75 -4.76
N PHE A 105 -2.88 -5.97 -3.47
CA PHE A 105 -4.14 -5.71 -2.79
C PHE A 105 -3.98 -4.45 -1.94
N GLN A 106 -4.66 -3.37 -2.29
CA GLN A 106 -4.47 -2.06 -1.66
C GLN A 106 -5.19 -1.91 -0.31
N GLY A 107 -6.09 -2.84 0.01
CA GLY A 107 -6.77 -2.90 1.29
C GLY A 107 -7.75 -4.05 1.37
N VAL A 108 -7.56 -4.94 2.33
CA VAL A 108 -8.41 -6.12 2.59
C VAL A 108 -8.61 -6.27 4.11
N GLU A 109 -9.84 -6.22 4.58
CA GLU A 109 -10.14 -6.32 6.01
C GLU A 109 -10.74 -7.68 6.35
N SER A 110 -10.15 -8.46 7.31
CA SER A 110 -8.97 -8.18 8.12
C SER A 110 -7.74 -8.98 7.69
N ALA A 111 -7.89 -10.20 7.22
CA ALA A 111 -6.82 -11.08 6.79
C ALA A 111 -7.25 -11.91 5.59
N PHE A 112 -6.29 -12.35 4.78
CA PHE A 112 -6.59 -13.17 3.63
C PHE A 112 -5.47 -14.13 3.24
N TYR A 113 -5.87 -15.23 2.62
CA TYR A 113 -4.98 -16.14 1.89
C TYR A 113 -5.14 -15.90 0.38
N LEU A 114 -4.03 -16.06 -0.35
CA LEU A 114 -3.95 -15.89 -1.80
C LEU A 114 -3.50 -17.18 -2.48
N TRP A 115 -4.18 -17.55 -3.57
CA TRP A 115 -3.77 -18.61 -4.50
C TRP A 115 -3.77 -18.07 -5.93
N ILE A 116 -2.79 -18.53 -6.71
CA ILE A 116 -2.74 -18.35 -8.17
C ILE A 116 -2.67 -19.74 -8.79
N ASN A 117 -3.55 -20.00 -9.74
CA ASN A 117 -3.60 -21.30 -10.46
C ASN A 117 -3.55 -22.50 -9.50
N GLY A 118 -4.38 -22.48 -8.47
CA GLY A 118 -4.48 -23.54 -7.48
C GLY A 118 -3.34 -23.64 -6.47
N GLN A 119 -2.26 -22.85 -6.61
CA GLN A 119 -1.10 -22.86 -5.74
C GLN A 119 -1.18 -21.71 -4.73
N GLN A 120 -0.95 -22.02 -3.46
CA GLN A 120 -0.93 -20.99 -2.40
C GLN A 120 0.31 -20.10 -2.56
N VAL A 121 0.06 -18.80 -2.67
CA VAL A 121 1.11 -17.78 -2.83
C VAL A 121 1.50 -17.17 -1.49
N GLY A 122 0.50 -16.84 -0.64
CA GLY A 122 0.78 -16.18 0.62
C GLY A 122 -0.45 -15.91 1.48
N TYR A 123 -0.17 -15.17 2.55
CA TYR A 123 -1.12 -14.70 3.56
C TYR A 123 -0.77 -13.26 3.90
N SER A 124 -1.75 -12.43 4.24
CA SER A 124 -1.55 -11.08 4.74
C SER A 124 -2.60 -10.72 5.78
N GLU A 125 -2.17 -9.97 6.76
CA GLU A 125 -2.96 -9.16 7.69
C GLU A 125 -2.56 -7.69 7.47
N ASP A 126 -3.06 -6.77 8.28
CA ASP A 126 -2.95 -5.32 8.09
C ASP A 126 -3.88 -4.81 6.97
N SER A 127 -5.09 -4.46 7.41
CA SER A 127 -6.18 -4.11 6.51
C SER A 127 -5.94 -2.87 5.65
N TYR A 128 -5.04 -1.98 6.07
CA TYR A 128 -4.93 -0.62 5.52
C TYR A 128 -3.67 -0.35 4.73
N THR A 129 -2.68 -1.24 4.80
CA THR A 129 -1.47 -1.18 3.97
C THR A 129 -1.56 -2.12 2.77
N PRO A 130 -0.91 -1.78 1.65
CA PRO A 130 -0.86 -2.67 0.49
C PRO A 130 -0.15 -3.99 0.80
N ALA A 131 -0.70 -5.09 0.27
CA ALA A 131 -0.09 -6.41 0.30
C ALA A 131 0.33 -6.82 -1.11
N ASP A 132 1.64 -6.93 -1.34
CA ASP A 132 2.24 -7.22 -2.63
C ASP A 132 2.86 -8.63 -2.65
N PHE A 133 2.49 -9.41 -3.68
CA PHE A 133 3.01 -10.76 -3.87
C PHE A 133 3.61 -10.92 -5.27
N ASN A 134 4.84 -11.41 -5.35
CA ASN A 134 5.40 -11.85 -6.62
C ASN A 134 4.70 -13.13 -7.08
N ILE A 135 3.95 -13.04 -8.16
CA ILE A 135 3.19 -14.17 -8.71
C ILE A 135 3.84 -14.79 -9.94
N THR A 136 4.99 -14.26 -10.39
CA THR A 136 5.71 -14.77 -11.58
C THR A 136 5.88 -16.29 -11.60
N PRO A 137 6.31 -16.96 -10.49
CA PRO A 137 6.52 -18.40 -10.49
C PRO A 137 5.26 -19.24 -10.62
N TYR A 138 4.08 -18.62 -10.44
CA TYR A 138 2.78 -19.28 -10.44
C TYR A 138 2.00 -19.08 -11.74
N LEU A 139 2.48 -18.19 -12.64
CA LEU A 139 1.81 -17.86 -13.88
C LEU A 139 2.09 -18.92 -14.96
N HIS A 140 1.11 -19.10 -15.83
CA HIS A 140 1.28 -19.81 -17.09
C HIS A 140 0.81 -18.94 -18.26
N GLU A 141 1.10 -19.34 -19.49
CA GLU A 141 0.66 -18.65 -20.68
C GLU A 141 -0.86 -18.70 -20.82
N GLY A 142 -1.48 -17.57 -21.17
CA GLY A 142 -2.91 -17.45 -21.40
C GLY A 142 -3.68 -17.04 -20.13
N GLU A 143 -4.83 -17.69 -19.91
CA GLU A 143 -5.72 -17.38 -18.80
C GLU A 143 -5.20 -17.99 -17.49
N ASN A 144 -5.12 -17.17 -16.45
CA ASN A 144 -4.74 -17.53 -15.09
C ASN A 144 -5.93 -17.32 -14.15
N SER A 145 -5.92 -17.97 -13.01
CA SER A 145 -6.93 -17.79 -11.96
C SER A 145 -6.31 -17.22 -10.69
N VAL A 146 -6.99 -16.24 -10.08
CA VAL A 146 -6.73 -15.76 -8.74
C VAL A 146 -7.87 -16.17 -7.82
N SER A 147 -7.52 -16.74 -6.67
CA SER A 147 -8.46 -17.09 -5.60
C SER A 147 -8.01 -16.45 -4.30
N VAL A 148 -8.96 -15.84 -3.58
CA VAL A 148 -8.70 -15.13 -2.33
C VAL A 148 -9.71 -15.60 -1.28
N GLN A 149 -9.25 -15.87 -0.07
CA GLN A 149 -10.14 -16.20 1.05
C GLN A 149 -9.92 -15.18 2.17
N VAL A 150 -10.91 -14.31 2.35
CA VAL A 150 -10.89 -13.20 3.32
C VAL A 150 -11.61 -13.60 4.59
N TYR A 151 -11.02 -13.31 5.73
CA TYR A 151 -11.59 -13.53 7.07
C TYR A 151 -11.97 -12.20 7.70
N ARG A 152 -13.18 -12.15 8.29
CA ARG A 152 -13.65 -10.92 8.94
C ARG A 152 -12.80 -10.52 10.13
N TRP A 153 -12.36 -11.50 10.91
CA TRP A 153 -11.55 -11.30 12.10
C TRP A 153 -10.27 -12.12 12.05
N SER A 154 -9.19 -11.52 12.47
CA SER A 154 -7.87 -12.13 12.69
C SER A 154 -7.34 -11.70 14.06
N ASP A 155 -6.18 -12.17 14.47
CA ASP A 155 -5.47 -11.63 15.63
C ASP A 155 -5.04 -10.17 15.40
N GLY A 156 -4.72 -9.77 14.16
CA GLY A 156 -4.53 -8.37 13.77
C GLY A 156 -5.70 -7.45 14.12
N SER A 157 -6.93 -7.98 14.19
CA SER A 157 -8.12 -7.20 14.59
C SER A 157 -8.05 -6.65 16.02
N TYR A 158 -7.20 -7.19 16.88
CA TYR A 158 -6.92 -6.61 18.22
C TYR A 158 -6.09 -5.33 18.13
N MET A 159 -5.23 -5.22 17.12
CA MET A 159 -4.40 -4.05 16.88
C MET A 159 -5.15 -2.97 16.09
N GLU A 160 -6.09 -3.39 15.25
CA GLU A 160 -6.90 -2.53 14.38
C GLU A 160 -8.24 -2.13 15.02
N ASP A 161 -8.30 -2.07 16.34
CA ASP A 161 -9.54 -1.77 17.07
C ASP A 161 -9.76 -0.27 17.28
N GLN A 162 -9.82 0.49 16.16
CA GLN A 162 -10.16 1.91 16.16
C GLN A 162 -11.67 2.12 16.35
N ASP A 163 -12.05 3.34 16.75
CA ASP A 163 -13.44 3.77 16.89
C ASP A 163 -14.09 4.07 15.54
N PHE A 164 -14.58 3.03 14.86
CA PHE A 164 -15.23 3.15 13.55
C PHE A 164 -16.16 1.96 13.24
N ILE A 165 -16.95 2.08 12.17
CA ILE A 165 -17.81 1.00 11.69
C ILE A 165 -16.95 -0.14 11.14
N ARG A 166 -17.18 -1.37 11.61
CA ARG A 166 -16.51 -2.59 11.16
C ARG A 166 -17.18 -3.12 9.91
N LEU A 167 -16.41 -3.15 8.86
CA LEU A 167 -16.78 -3.68 7.55
C LEU A 167 -15.77 -4.77 7.16
N SER A 168 -15.96 -5.44 6.03
CA SER A 168 -15.07 -6.51 5.58
C SER A 168 -15.04 -6.60 4.07
N GLY A 169 -14.02 -7.27 3.55
CA GLY A 169 -13.86 -7.53 2.13
C GLY A 169 -12.64 -6.86 1.51
N ILE A 170 -12.53 -6.95 0.20
CA ILE A 170 -11.51 -6.27 -0.59
C ILE A 170 -12.03 -4.87 -0.92
N PHE A 171 -11.70 -3.87 -0.09
CA PHE A 171 -12.33 -2.56 -0.14
C PHE A 171 -11.54 -1.49 -0.90
N ARG A 172 -10.33 -1.84 -1.37
CA ARG A 172 -9.51 -1.02 -2.26
C ARG A 172 -9.12 -1.80 -3.50
N ASP A 173 -8.46 -1.13 -4.43
CA ASP A 173 -8.07 -1.69 -5.73
C ASP A 173 -7.24 -2.96 -5.61
N VAL A 174 -7.43 -3.84 -6.60
CA VAL A 174 -6.54 -4.97 -6.87
C VAL A 174 -5.98 -4.77 -8.27
N TYR A 175 -4.66 -4.86 -8.41
CA TYR A 175 -4.01 -4.73 -9.71
C TYR A 175 -2.74 -5.56 -9.83
N LEU A 176 -2.38 -5.84 -11.08
CA LEU A 176 -1.07 -6.37 -11.42
C LEU A 176 -0.14 -5.22 -11.80
N TYR A 177 1.11 -5.33 -11.40
CA TYR A 177 2.19 -4.49 -11.90
C TYR A 177 3.42 -5.32 -12.21
N SER A 178 4.32 -4.79 -13.05
CA SER A 178 5.55 -5.47 -13.40
C SER A 178 6.76 -4.63 -12.98
N LYS A 179 7.78 -5.30 -12.50
CA LYS A 179 9.08 -4.74 -12.16
C LYS A 179 10.16 -5.39 -13.02
N ASP A 180 11.24 -4.68 -13.23
CA ASP A 180 12.45 -5.24 -13.81
C ASP A 180 13.14 -6.20 -12.83
N GLU A 181 14.20 -6.86 -13.22
CA GLU A 181 14.99 -7.76 -12.36
C GLU A 181 15.66 -7.01 -11.21
N VAL A 182 15.88 -5.72 -11.37
CA VAL A 182 16.29 -4.75 -10.34
C VAL A 182 15.24 -3.66 -10.23
N GLU A 183 14.94 -3.23 -9.02
CA GLU A 183 13.96 -2.16 -8.74
C GLU A 183 14.48 -1.13 -7.75
N ILE A 184 13.91 0.08 -7.79
CA ILE A 184 13.99 1.02 -6.66
C ILE A 184 13.02 0.50 -5.61
N PHE A 185 13.57 -0.08 -4.53
CA PHE A 185 12.76 -0.69 -3.47
C PHE A 185 12.22 0.34 -2.48
N ASP A 186 13.09 1.28 -2.09
CA ASP A 186 12.78 2.28 -1.07
C ASP A 186 13.68 3.51 -1.26
N TYR A 187 13.26 4.66 -0.78
CA TYR A 187 14.11 5.83 -0.65
C TYR A 187 13.63 6.75 0.47
N GLU A 188 14.57 7.35 1.16
CA GLU A 188 14.34 8.31 2.24
C GLU A 188 14.96 9.65 1.89
N VAL A 189 14.24 10.72 2.22
CA VAL A 189 14.71 12.10 2.06
C VAL A 189 14.61 12.83 3.39
N VAL A 190 15.71 13.38 3.85
CA VAL A 190 15.75 14.29 5.00
C VAL A 190 16.12 15.69 4.53
N THR A 191 15.41 16.68 5.07
CA THR A 191 15.67 18.11 4.80
C THR A 191 15.84 18.83 6.12
N ASP A 192 17.06 18.89 6.62
CA ASP A 192 17.38 19.52 7.91
C ASP A 192 17.79 20.99 7.68
N LEU A 193 17.22 21.93 8.44
CA LEU A 193 17.55 23.34 8.31
C LEU A 193 18.64 23.75 9.30
N ASP A 194 19.44 24.75 8.94
CA ASP A 194 20.37 25.35 9.88
C ASP A 194 19.64 26.16 10.98
N ASP A 195 20.33 26.49 12.07
CA ASP A 195 19.79 27.25 13.22
C ASP A 195 19.15 28.60 12.83
N ALA A 196 19.50 29.15 11.67
CA ALA A 196 18.96 30.39 11.14
C ALA A 196 17.74 30.16 10.22
N TYR A 197 17.41 28.90 9.88
CA TYR A 197 16.40 28.50 8.88
C TYR A 197 16.67 29.15 7.50
N GLU A 198 17.92 29.29 7.12
CA GLU A 198 18.34 29.92 5.85
C GLU A 198 18.81 28.88 4.81
N ASN A 199 19.53 27.85 5.26
CA ASN A 199 20.08 26.82 4.41
C ASN A 199 19.58 25.46 4.89
N ALA A 200 19.64 24.45 4.00
CA ALA A 200 19.21 23.09 4.31
C ALA A 200 20.30 22.06 4.00
N GLN A 201 20.45 21.08 4.87
CA GLN A 201 21.12 19.84 4.54
C GLN A 201 20.10 18.92 3.89
N PHE A 202 20.33 18.56 2.63
CA PHE A 202 19.54 17.59 1.88
C PHE A 202 20.26 16.26 1.94
N GLU A 203 19.58 15.25 2.48
CA GLU A 203 20.07 13.87 2.54
C GLU A 203 19.12 12.97 1.74
N LEU A 204 19.69 12.07 0.95
CA LEU A 204 18.97 11.11 0.14
C LEU A 204 19.59 9.74 0.32
N SER A 205 18.82 8.78 0.80
CA SER A 205 19.18 7.37 0.85
C SER A 205 18.28 6.58 -0.10
N ILE A 206 18.85 5.84 -1.02
CA ILE A 206 18.12 5.03 -2.01
C ILE A 206 18.49 3.58 -1.81
N LYS A 207 17.49 2.70 -1.81
CA LYS A 207 17.69 1.24 -1.78
C LYS A 207 17.23 0.63 -3.09
N ALA A 208 18.15 0.05 -3.84
CA ALA A 208 17.84 -0.83 -4.95
C ALA A 208 17.79 -2.28 -4.46
N ARG A 209 16.91 -3.10 -5.05
CA ARG A 209 16.74 -4.51 -4.72
C ARG A 209 16.78 -5.37 -5.97
N GLN A 210 17.47 -6.50 -5.88
CA GLN A 210 17.54 -7.51 -6.92
C GLN A 210 16.42 -8.55 -6.70
N LEU A 211 15.50 -8.67 -7.64
CA LEU A 211 14.34 -9.56 -7.56
C LEU A 211 14.63 -10.99 -8.06
N THR A 212 15.66 -11.15 -8.89
CA THR A 212 16.10 -12.44 -9.44
C THR A 212 17.55 -12.70 -9.09
N GLN A 213 17.95 -13.98 -8.96
CA GLN A 213 19.34 -14.32 -8.58
C GLN A 213 20.35 -14.00 -9.69
N ASP A 214 19.91 -13.99 -10.93
CA ASP A 214 20.75 -13.85 -12.12
C ASP A 214 20.56 -12.46 -12.79
N ALA A 215 20.11 -11.42 -12.03
CA ALA A 215 19.96 -10.08 -12.59
C ALA A 215 21.32 -9.55 -13.11
N PRO A 216 21.32 -8.89 -14.29
CA PRO A 216 22.53 -8.32 -14.85
C PRO A 216 23.18 -7.29 -13.91
N GLU A 217 24.52 -7.18 -14.01
CA GLU A 217 25.26 -6.07 -13.39
C GLU A 217 25.18 -4.81 -14.28
N GLY A 218 25.52 -3.65 -13.72
CA GLY A 218 25.66 -2.41 -14.49
C GLY A 218 24.46 -1.49 -14.48
N TYR A 219 23.46 -1.77 -13.60
CA TYR A 219 22.37 -0.82 -13.36
C TYR A 219 22.89 0.47 -12.72
N THR A 220 22.22 1.58 -13.01
CA THR A 220 22.50 2.91 -12.41
C THR A 220 21.21 3.59 -11.98
N VAL A 221 21.28 4.38 -10.90
CA VAL A 221 20.19 5.27 -10.48
C VAL A 221 20.62 6.72 -10.71
N HIS A 222 19.83 7.47 -11.50
CA HIS A 222 19.97 8.90 -11.64
C HIS A 222 18.98 9.62 -10.73
N ALA A 223 19.47 10.42 -9.79
CA ALA A 223 18.65 11.21 -8.90
C ALA A 223 18.72 12.70 -9.27
N ARG A 224 17.56 13.33 -9.43
CA ARG A 224 17.44 14.77 -9.73
C ARG A 224 16.46 15.42 -8.76
N LEU A 225 16.85 16.52 -8.12
CA LEU A 225 15.96 17.38 -7.37
C LEU A 225 15.69 18.65 -8.18
N LEU A 226 14.43 18.83 -8.59
CA LEU A 226 14.01 19.91 -9.48
C LEU A 226 13.25 20.99 -8.71
N ASP A 227 13.53 22.25 -9.02
CA ASP A 227 12.79 23.41 -8.51
C ASP A 227 11.39 23.56 -9.18
N ASP A 228 10.65 24.60 -8.82
CA ASP A 228 9.33 24.91 -9.39
C ASP A 228 9.40 25.35 -10.88
N GLN A 229 10.58 25.62 -11.41
CA GLN A 229 10.83 25.94 -12.82
C GLN A 229 11.43 24.75 -13.59
N GLN A 230 11.49 23.57 -12.95
CA GLN A 230 12.08 22.34 -13.48
C GLN A 230 13.61 22.41 -13.70
N ASN A 231 14.31 23.34 -13.05
CA ASN A 231 15.77 23.33 -13.06
C ASN A 231 16.29 22.32 -12.02
N ALA A 232 17.26 21.52 -12.38
CA ALA A 232 17.94 20.63 -11.45
C ALA A 232 18.81 21.43 -10.48
N ILE A 233 18.54 21.30 -9.18
CA ILE A 233 19.37 21.86 -8.09
C ILE A 233 20.27 20.79 -7.46
N VAL A 234 19.91 19.52 -7.63
CA VAL A 234 20.75 18.34 -7.38
C VAL A 234 20.67 17.45 -8.59
N GLU A 235 21.80 16.90 -9.00
CA GLU A 235 21.91 15.88 -10.04
C GLU A 235 23.04 14.93 -9.66
N GLN A 236 22.69 13.66 -9.46
CA GLN A 236 23.63 12.64 -9.00
C GLN A 236 23.35 11.29 -9.68
N GLU A 237 24.41 10.59 -10.03
CA GLU A 237 24.37 9.23 -10.58
C GLU A 237 24.99 8.24 -9.57
N PHE A 238 24.35 7.10 -9.40
CA PHE A 238 24.79 6.04 -8.50
C PHE A 238 24.90 4.72 -9.26
N PRO A 239 26.06 4.06 -9.26
CA PRO A 239 26.14 2.68 -9.71
C PRO A 239 25.45 1.77 -8.70
N VAL A 240 24.61 0.85 -9.19
CA VAL A 240 23.98 -0.17 -8.36
C VAL A 240 24.94 -1.35 -8.26
N THR A 241 25.41 -1.65 -7.05
CA THR A 241 26.32 -2.74 -6.79
C THR A 241 25.86 -3.55 -5.59
N PHE A 242 25.39 -4.76 -5.82
CA PHE A 242 24.91 -5.63 -4.76
C PHE A 242 26.09 -6.28 -4.01
N GLY A 243 26.03 -6.23 -2.68
CA GLY A 243 26.98 -6.83 -1.76
C GLY A 243 26.40 -8.07 -1.07
N SER A 244 26.66 -8.17 0.23
CA SER A 244 26.15 -9.24 1.09
C SER A 244 24.83 -8.91 1.78
N ASP A 245 24.35 -7.68 1.65
CA ASP A 245 23.15 -7.19 2.33
C ASP A 245 21.90 -7.73 1.64
N VAL A 246 20.96 -8.24 2.45
CA VAL A 246 19.71 -8.83 1.96
C VAL A 246 18.53 -8.30 2.75
N ASP A 247 17.37 -8.26 2.09
CA ASP A 247 16.11 -7.99 2.76
C ASP A 247 15.60 -9.20 3.57
N GLU A 248 14.47 -9.04 4.24
CA GLU A 248 13.83 -10.11 5.04
C GLU A 248 13.44 -11.34 4.22
N LYS A 249 13.31 -11.20 2.90
CA LYS A 249 12.98 -12.28 1.96
C LYS A 249 14.22 -12.91 1.32
N GLY A 250 15.40 -12.37 1.63
CA GLY A 250 16.70 -12.87 1.12
C GLY A 250 17.09 -12.30 -0.25
N HIS A 251 16.43 -11.24 -0.72
CA HIS A 251 16.84 -10.52 -1.94
C HIS A 251 18.03 -9.62 -1.63
N ALA A 252 19.01 -9.58 -2.53
CA ALA A 252 20.14 -8.65 -2.39
C ALA A 252 19.69 -7.19 -2.46
N VAL A 253 20.22 -6.35 -1.57
CA VAL A 253 19.93 -4.92 -1.46
C VAL A 253 21.22 -4.12 -1.62
N CYS A 254 21.14 -3.00 -2.34
CA CYS A 254 22.17 -1.98 -2.48
C CYS A 254 21.65 -0.66 -1.92
N THR A 255 22.35 -0.08 -0.94
CA THR A 255 22.03 1.26 -0.41
C THR A 255 23.01 2.27 -0.97
N MET A 256 22.49 3.41 -1.41
CA MET A 256 23.23 4.52 -2.02
C MET A 256 22.84 5.81 -1.29
N ASP A 257 23.82 6.46 -0.66
CA ASP A 257 23.60 7.64 0.16
C ASP A 257 24.22 8.87 -0.51
N TYR A 258 23.57 10.02 -0.35
CA TYR A 258 24.01 11.30 -0.85
C TYR A 258 23.61 12.42 0.10
N GLU A 259 24.50 13.39 0.28
CA GLU A 259 24.22 14.59 1.06
C GLU A 259 24.74 15.85 0.35
N GLN A 260 23.99 16.93 0.46
CA GLN A 260 24.39 18.24 -0.08
C GLN A 260 23.73 19.38 0.70
N THR A 261 24.49 20.44 0.99
CA THR A 261 23.92 21.69 1.48
C THR A 261 23.26 22.44 0.33
N ILE A 262 21.98 22.77 0.50
CA ILE A 262 21.20 23.60 -0.42
C ILE A 262 21.12 25.02 0.17
N LEU A 263 21.67 25.97 -0.55
CA LEU A 263 21.71 27.37 -0.08
C LEU A 263 20.38 28.07 -0.39
N SER A 264 19.80 28.70 0.64
CA SER A 264 18.58 29.51 0.57
C SER A 264 17.44 28.88 -0.21
N PRO A 265 17.03 27.61 0.09
CA PRO A 265 15.90 27.00 -0.57
C PRO A 265 14.60 27.75 -0.26
N LYS A 266 13.61 27.64 -1.16
CA LYS A 266 12.24 28.09 -0.86
C LYS A 266 11.65 27.18 0.21
N LEU A 267 11.53 27.67 1.45
CA LEU A 267 11.01 26.88 2.56
C LEU A 267 9.52 26.59 2.39
N TRP A 268 9.13 25.39 2.82
CA TRP A 268 7.73 24.99 2.90
C TRP A 268 7.09 25.49 4.19
N SER A 269 5.89 26.05 4.10
CA SER A 269 4.96 26.21 5.22
C SER A 269 3.53 25.95 4.75
N ALA A 270 2.59 25.80 5.70
CA ALA A 270 1.18 25.58 5.36
C ALA A 270 0.58 26.73 4.51
N GLU A 271 1.06 27.98 4.73
CA GLU A 271 0.64 29.17 3.99
C GLU A 271 1.38 29.34 2.65
N LYS A 272 2.58 28.80 2.55
CA LYS A 272 3.44 28.83 1.35
C LYS A 272 4.04 27.45 1.12
N PRO A 273 3.28 26.53 0.54
CA PRO A 273 3.70 25.15 0.38
C PRO A 273 4.65 24.98 -0.82
N ASN A 274 5.83 25.62 -0.75
CA ASN A 274 6.85 25.48 -1.77
C ASN A 274 7.36 24.04 -1.83
N LEU A 275 7.32 23.44 -3.00
CA LEU A 275 7.71 22.05 -3.20
C LEU A 275 8.67 21.92 -4.36
N TYR A 276 9.66 21.06 -4.16
CA TYR A 276 10.58 20.56 -5.17
C TYR A 276 10.11 19.18 -5.64
N THR A 277 10.62 18.71 -6.75
CA THR A 277 10.31 17.39 -7.27
C THR A 277 11.58 16.54 -7.28
N LEU A 278 11.64 15.51 -6.45
CA LEU A 278 12.64 14.46 -6.58
C LEU A 278 12.20 13.50 -7.70
N VAL A 279 13.12 13.19 -8.60
CA VAL A 279 12.96 12.17 -9.64
C VAL A 279 14.12 11.20 -9.52
N LEU A 280 13.80 9.92 -9.36
CA LEU A 280 14.75 8.81 -9.41
C LEU A 280 14.46 8.03 -10.68
N GLU A 281 15.48 7.79 -11.48
CA GLU A 281 15.43 7.03 -12.73
C GLU A 281 16.40 5.86 -12.63
N LEU A 282 15.88 4.64 -12.68
CA LEU A 282 16.69 3.42 -12.75
C LEU A 282 16.93 3.08 -14.22
N CYS A 283 18.18 2.94 -14.59
CA CYS A 283 18.60 2.50 -15.91
C CYS A 283 19.24 1.12 -15.83
N ASP A 284 19.01 0.30 -16.85
CA ASP A 284 19.64 -1.01 -17.03
C ASP A 284 21.11 -0.88 -17.50
N GLU A 285 21.76 -2.03 -17.70
CA GLU A 285 23.16 -2.12 -18.17
C GLU A 285 23.37 -1.53 -19.57
N THR A 286 22.31 -1.31 -20.35
CA THR A 286 22.37 -0.66 -21.66
C THR A 286 22.19 0.85 -21.59
N GLY A 287 21.83 1.37 -20.41
CA GLY A 287 21.47 2.77 -20.18
C GLY A 287 20.01 3.08 -20.53
N ALA A 288 19.17 2.07 -20.77
CA ALA A 288 17.74 2.28 -20.98
C ALA A 288 17.01 2.45 -19.64
N SER A 289 16.10 3.43 -19.56
CA SER A 289 15.28 3.67 -18.39
C SER A 289 14.27 2.55 -18.19
N VAL A 290 14.31 1.87 -17.05
CA VAL A 290 13.42 0.74 -16.71
C VAL A 290 12.42 1.06 -15.62
N GLU A 291 12.71 2.04 -14.74
CA GLU A 291 11.81 2.49 -13.69
C GLU A 291 11.98 3.98 -13.37
N PHE A 292 10.89 4.63 -12.97
CA PHE A 292 10.89 5.98 -12.42
C PHE A 292 10.12 6.00 -11.10
N ALA A 293 10.72 6.67 -10.10
CA ALA A 293 10.03 7.04 -8.88
C ALA A 293 10.11 8.55 -8.69
N SER A 294 9.07 9.19 -8.13
CA SER A 294 9.09 10.62 -7.87
C SER A 294 8.31 11.00 -6.63
N SER A 295 8.79 12.02 -5.91
CA SER A 295 8.14 12.60 -4.75
C SER A 295 8.24 14.13 -4.74
N ARG A 296 7.27 14.77 -4.08
CA ARG A 296 7.29 16.20 -3.79
C ARG A 296 7.96 16.43 -2.46
N ILE A 297 9.04 17.23 -2.45
CA ILE A 297 9.89 17.49 -1.30
C ILE A 297 9.73 18.93 -0.86
N GLY A 298 9.46 19.16 0.43
CA GLY A 298 9.42 20.50 1.02
C GLY A 298 10.56 20.67 2.01
N PHE A 299 11.38 21.71 1.83
CA PHE A 299 12.40 22.07 2.81
C PHE A 299 11.74 22.69 4.04
N ARG A 300 11.71 21.96 5.13
CA ARG A 300 11.12 22.38 6.41
C ARG A 300 11.76 21.64 7.56
N GLU A 301 11.73 22.28 8.72
CA GLU A 301 12.03 21.65 9.99
C GLU A 301 10.80 21.68 10.88
N VAL A 302 10.51 20.56 11.55
CA VAL A 302 9.40 20.40 12.48
C VAL A 302 9.95 20.06 13.85
N GLU A 303 9.66 20.90 14.83
CA GLU A 303 10.21 20.78 16.18
C GLU A 303 9.09 20.73 17.23
N LEU A 304 9.27 19.86 18.21
CA LEU A 304 8.51 19.90 19.46
C LEU A 304 9.41 20.52 20.53
N ARG A 305 9.08 21.74 20.97
CA ARG A 305 9.86 22.45 21.98
C ARG A 305 9.19 22.34 23.34
N ASP A 306 9.93 21.88 24.33
CA ASP A 306 9.60 21.70 25.76
C ASP A 306 8.28 22.33 26.22
N ASN A 307 7.18 21.60 26.15
CA ASN A 307 5.83 22.01 26.56
C ASN A 307 5.29 23.32 25.95
N THR A 308 5.97 23.88 24.98
CA THR A 308 5.59 25.16 24.35
C THR A 308 4.88 25.00 23.01
N GLY A 309 4.89 23.80 22.42
CA GLY A 309 4.11 23.45 21.25
C GLY A 309 4.93 22.99 20.04
N LEU A 310 4.23 22.90 18.92
CA LEU A 310 4.77 22.55 17.61
C LEU A 310 5.31 23.78 16.91
N PHE A 311 6.51 23.67 16.36
CA PHE A 311 7.13 24.72 15.56
C PHE A 311 7.42 24.19 14.16
N VAL A 312 7.23 25.05 13.17
CA VAL A 312 7.64 24.81 11.77
C VAL A 312 8.54 25.97 11.36
N ASN A 313 9.78 25.65 10.98
CA ASN A 313 10.83 26.64 10.65
C ASN A 313 10.95 27.72 11.75
N GLY A 314 11.03 27.29 13.00
CA GLY A 314 11.15 28.16 14.17
C GLY A 314 9.89 28.94 14.56
N LYS A 315 8.77 28.81 13.83
CA LYS A 315 7.51 29.51 14.11
C LYS A 315 6.50 28.60 14.78
N ASN A 316 5.95 29.05 15.92
CA ASN A 316 4.90 28.28 16.61
C ASN A 316 3.67 28.10 15.72
N VAL A 317 3.17 26.89 15.62
CA VAL A 317 2.01 26.50 14.80
C VAL A 317 0.91 25.97 15.70
N ILE A 318 -0.30 26.50 15.54
CA ILE A 318 -1.51 25.97 16.15
C ILE A 318 -2.27 25.18 15.09
N MET A 319 -2.32 23.88 15.26
CA MET A 319 -3.12 23.02 14.37
C MET A 319 -4.60 23.20 14.68
N LYS A 320 -5.37 23.54 13.64
CA LYS A 320 -6.83 23.61 13.68
C LYS A 320 -7.37 22.52 12.76
N GLY A 321 -8.14 21.61 13.29
CA GLY A 321 -8.60 20.47 12.53
C GLY A 321 -9.81 19.78 13.17
N PHE A 322 -10.23 18.70 12.57
CA PHE A 322 -11.30 17.84 13.04
C PHE A 322 -11.01 16.39 12.58
N ASN A 323 -11.69 15.46 13.23
CA ASN A 323 -11.58 14.05 12.87
C ASN A 323 -12.58 13.70 11.76
N ARG A 324 -12.13 12.86 10.81
CA ARG A 324 -12.94 12.38 9.71
C ARG A 324 -12.61 10.90 9.45
N HIS A 325 -13.65 10.10 9.23
CA HIS A 325 -13.52 8.76 8.69
C HIS A 325 -13.90 8.77 7.20
N GLU A 326 -13.13 8.04 6.38
CA GLU A 326 -13.46 7.83 4.97
C GLU A 326 -14.47 6.70 4.85
N THR A 327 -15.75 7.08 4.92
CA THR A 327 -16.89 6.18 4.78
C THR A 327 -18.01 6.83 4.01
N SER A 328 -18.75 6.02 3.25
CA SER A 328 -19.98 6.39 2.57
C SER A 328 -21.11 5.50 3.07
N PRO A 329 -22.33 6.03 3.25
CA PRO A 329 -23.48 5.22 3.62
C PRO A 329 -23.83 4.16 2.57
N ASP A 330 -23.50 4.40 1.31
CA ASP A 330 -23.84 3.52 0.18
C ASP A 330 -22.75 2.49 -0.13
N THR A 331 -21.48 2.88 -0.04
CA THR A 331 -20.34 2.08 -0.48
C THR A 331 -19.38 1.66 0.63
N GLY A 332 -19.72 2.00 1.90
CA GLY A 332 -18.87 1.68 3.04
C GLY A 332 -17.53 2.40 2.98
N ARG A 333 -16.42 1.66 3.02
CA ARG A 333 -15.05 2.21 2.93
C ARG A 333 -14.52 2.35 1.50
N THR A 334 -15.28 1.92 0.51
CA THR A 334 -14.95 2.13 -0.89
C THR A 334 -15.42 3.53 -1.31
N VAL A 335 -14.65 4.53 -0.93
CA VAL A 335 -14.97 5.94 -1.18
C VAL A 335 -14.28 6.41 -2.45
N SER A 336 -15.04 7.04 -3.36
CA SER A 336 -14.46 7.56 -4.59
C SER A 336 -13.62 8.82 -4.34
N ARG A 337 -12.67 9.07 -5.24
CA ARG A 337 -11.83 10.28 -5.19
C ARG A 337 -12.67 11.55 -5.26
N GLU A 338 -13.70 11.56 -6.09
CA GLU A 338 -14.61 12.71 -6.27
C GLU A 338 -15.32 13.04 -4.96
N LEU A 339 -15.78 12.03 -4.20
CA LEU A 339 -16.41 12.23 -2.91
C LEU A 339 -15.41 12.76 -1.88
N MET A 340 -14.18 12.22 -1.83
CA MET A 340 -13.14 12.73 -0.95
C MET A 340 -12.78 14.19 -1.25
N GLU A 341 -12.63 14.54 -2.53
CA GLU A 341 -12.38 15.93 -2.96
C GLU A 341 -13.54 16.86 -2.60
N GLN A 342 -14.79 16.42 -2.80
CA GLN A 342 -15.98 17.19 -2.43
C GLN A 342 -16.04 17.47 -0.93
N ASP A 343 -15.75 16.49 -0.08
CA ASP A 343 -15.68 16.66 1.37
C ASP A 343 -14.68 17.76 1.75
N ILE A 344 -13.47 17.70 1.20
CA ILE A 344 -12.43 18.69 1.48
C ILE A 344 -12.84 20.09 1.00
N ILE A 345 -13.48 20.19 -0.16
CA ILE A 345 -14.02 21.47 -0.67
C ILE A 345 -15.06 22.03 0.29
N LEU A 346 -16.02 21.22 0.73
CA LEU A 346 -17.06 21.62 1.69
C LEU A 346 -16.45 22.06 3.02
N MET A 347 -15.46 21.35 3.55
CA MET A 347 -14.73 21.72 4.75
C MET A 347 -14.05 23.08 4.61
N LYS A 348 -13.38 23.32 3.49
CA LYS A 348 -12.73 24.61 3.21
C LYS A 348 -13.74 25.76 3.04
N GLN A 349 -14.92 25.49 2.48
CA GLN A 349 -16.00 26.48 2.36
C GLN A 349 -16.64 26.81 3.72
N ALA A 350 -16.69 25.85 4.63
CA ALA A 350 -17.21 26.04 5.97
C ALA A 350 -16.19 26.69 6.95
N ASN A 351 -14.93 26.86 6.50
CA ASN A 351 -13.82 27.42 7.25
C ASN A 351 -13.46 26.62 8.49
#